data_3d96b7ad30c5db041fff1740ae35c46a
#
_entry.id   3d96b7ad30c5db041fff1740ae35c46a
#
_cell.length_a   1.000
_cell.length_b   1.000
_cell.length_c   1.000
_cell.angle_alpha   90.00
_cell.angle_beta   90.00
_cell.angle_gamma   90.00
#
_symmetry.space_group_name_H-M   'P 1'
#
loop_
_entity.id
_entity.type
_entity.pdbx_description
1 polymer ?
#
loop_
_entity_poly.entity_id
_entity_poly.type
_entity_poly.pdbx_seq_one_letter_code
_entity_poly.pdbx_strand_id
1 'polypeptide(L)'
;MNFPLCPRFQAVLFDMDGTLLDTLSDMQDAVNHILLENGWPQRTREEIRAFVGNGAAKLMERAIPEPIAPQRFHEILASYKDWYQAHNCVKTAPYPGIPEVLAELEKMGVKTAVVSNKPDATTKALAEKFFPGMPALGQRDGVDPKPSPALVAQALSALGVRPENAVYVGDSEVDVATARNAGLPLIAVSWGFRGREKLEIAGAEHIADTAPQLLEMLCR
;
A
#
# COMPACT_ATOMS: atom_id res chain seq x y z
N MET A 1 -8.11 -28.94 -19.01
CA MET A 1 -6.66 -29.18 -18.83
C MET A 1 -6.09 -27.99 -18.10
N ASN A 2 -5.75 -28.13 -16.82
CA ASN A 2 -5.03 -27.08 -16.10
C ASN A 2 -3.57 -27.14 -16.56
N PHE A 3 -3.18 -26.23 -17.42
CA PHE A 3 -1.75 -26.01 -17.68
C PHE A 3 -1.10 -25.48 -16.39
N PRO A 4 0.12 -25.95 -16.04
CA PRO A 4 0.82 -25.40 -14.88
C PRO A 4 1.01 -23.90 -15.08
N LEU A 5 0.67 -23.10 -14.06
CA LEU A 5 0.93 -21.66 -14.04
C LEU A 5 2.44 -21.45 -14.17
N CYS A 6 2.86 -20.63 -15.12
CA CYS A 6 4.26 -20.28 -15.32
C CYS A 6 4.43 -18.79 -15.01
N PRO A 7 5.31 -18.39 -14.08
CA PRO A 7 5.44 -16.99 -13.70
C PRO A 7 6.03 -16.18 -14.86
N ARG A 8 5.40 -15.05 -15.13
CA ARG A 8 5.86 -14.07 -16.12
C ARG A 8 7.01 -13.21 -15.59
N PHE A 9 7.07 -13.03 -14.27
CA PHE A 9 8.00 -12.16 -13.58
C PHE A 9 8.81 -12.93 -12.53
N GLN A 10 10.05 -12.47 -12.27
CA GLN A 10 10.90 -13.01 -11.21
C GLN A 10 10.60 -12.36 -9.86
N ALA A 11 10.02 -11.15 -9.86
CA ALA A 11 9.59 -10.46 -8.66
C ALA A 11 8.28 -9.71 -8.85
N VAL A 12 7.51 -9.63 -7.76
CA VAL A 12 6.30 -8.80 -7.64
C VAL A 12 6.47 -7.86 -6.46
N LEU A 13 6.39 -6.56 -6.74
CA LEU A 13 6.40 -5.52 -5.71
C LEU A 13 4.96 -5.08 -5.45
N PHE A 14 4.53 -5.14 -4.20
CA PHE A 14 3.17 -4.81 -3.79
C PHE A 14 3.12 -3.50 -3.00
N ASP A 15 2.13 -2.65 -3.25
CA ASP A 15 1.68 -1.74 -2.19
C ASP A 15 1.04 -2.54 -1.05
N MET A 16 0.90 -1.92 0.12
CA MET A 16 0.30 -2.54 1.30
C MET A 16 -1.17 -2.16 1.47
N ASP A 17 -1.42 -0.87 1.69
CA ASP A 17 -2.72 -0.33 2.12
C ASP A 17 -3.70 -0.27 0.93
N GLY A 18 -4.75 -1.07 0.95
CA GLY A 18 -5.69 -1.18 -0.18
C GLY A 18 -5.30 -2.22 -1.24
N THR A 19 -4.10 -2.77 -1.14
CA THR A 19 -3.60 -3.79 -2.08
C THR A 19 -3.50 -5.17 -1.42
N LEU A 20 -2.63 -5.32 -0.43
CA LEU A 20 -2.49 -6.56 0.34
C LEU A 20 -3.41 -6.60 1.56
N LEU A 21 -3.56 -5.45 2.25
CA LEU A 21 -4.30 -5.33 3.52
C LEU A 21 -5.42 -4.29 3.41
N ASP A 22 -6.61 -4.62 3.93
CA ASP A 22 -7.64 -3.62 4.27
C ASP A 22 -7.31 -3.00 5.62
N THR A 23 -6.65 -1.87 5.58
CA THR A 23 -6.20 -1.10 6.76
C THR A 23 -7.10 0.09 7.06
N LEU A 24 -8.15 0.31 6.25
CA LEU A 24 -8.94 1.55 6.28
C LEU A 24 -9.64 1.79 7.62
N SER A 25 -10.15 0.72 8.25
CA SER A 25 -10.88 0.83 9.51
C SER A 25 -9.97 1.28 10.66
N ASP A 26 -8.78 0.71 10.77
CA ASP A 26 -7.83 1.10 11.83
C ASP A 26 -7.26 2.50 11.58
N MET A 27 -7.07 2.91 10.31
CA MET A 27 -6.71 4.29 9.97
C MET A 27 -7.84 5.27 10.32
N GLN A 28 -9.11 4.93 10.06
CA GLN A 28 -10.26 5.75 10.43
C GLN A 28 -10.35 5.93 11.95
N ASP A 29 -10.22 4.84 12.70
CA ASP A 29 -10.26 4.89 14.17
C ASP A 29 -9.15 5.80 14.71
N ALA A 30 -7.93 5.69 14.17
CA ALA A 30 -6.81 6.53 14.58
C ALA A 30 -7.03 8.02 14.28
N VAL A 31 -7.46 8.35 13.06
CA VAL A 31 -7.77 9.73 12.70
C VAL A 31 -8.86 10.29 13.61
N ASN A 32 -9.95 9.55 13.78
CA ASN A 32 -11.09 10.00 14.57
C ASN A 32 -10.78 10.11 16.07
N HIS A 33 -9.91 9.25 16.61
CA HIS A 33 -9.40 9.39 17.97
C HIS A 33 -8.71 10.74 18.16
N ILE A 34 -7.78 11.08 17.27
CA ILE A 34 -7.04 12.35 17.33
C ILE A 34 -7.96 13.57 17.12
N LEU A 35 -8.90 13.48 16.19
CA LEU A 35 -9.87 14.55 15.96
C LEU A 35 -10.72 14.82 17.21
N LEU A 36 -11.22 13.76 17.87
CA LEU A 36 -12.01 13.87 19.11
C LEU A 36 -11.21 14.49 20.27
N GLU A 37 -9.94 14.09 20.46
CA GLU A 37 -9.07 14.69 21.49
C GLU A 37 -8.85 16.19 21.30
N ASN A 38 -8.96 16.67 20.04
CA ASN A 38 -8.82 18.09 19.71
C ASN A 38 -10.16 18.82 19.58
N GLY A 39 -11.29 18.17 19.91
CA GLY A 39 -12.62 18.78 19.83
C GLY A 39 -13.14 18.97 18.41
N TRP A 40 -12.57 18.28 17.42
CA TRP A 40 -12.96 18.37 16.01
C TRP A 40 -13.97 17.27 15.62
N PRO A 41 -14.79 17.54 14.57
CA PRO A 41 -15.72 16.54 14.07
C PRO A 41 -14.99 15.33 13.48
N GLN A 42 -15.55 14.15 13.69
CA GLN A 42 -15.05 12.91 13.10
C GLN A 42 -15.23 12.88 11.58
N ARG A 43 -14.38 12.07 10.91
CA ARG A 43 -14.48 11.81 9.48
C ARG A 43 -15.15 10.48 9.21
N THR A 44 -15.95 10.45 8.16
CA THR A 44 -16.59 9.22 7.66
C THR A 44 -15.54 8.30 7.02
N ARG A 45 -15.91 7.04 6.80
CA ARG A 45 -15.06 6.06 6.12
C ARG A 45 -14.73 6.51 4.69
N GLU A 46 -15.68 7.11 3.99
CA GLU A 46 -15.55 7.61 2.62
C GLU A 46 -14.56 8.78 2.56
N GLU A 47 -14.60 9.71 3.52
CA GLU A 47 -13.65 10.81 3.61
C GLU A 47 -12.24 10.26 3.87
N ILE A 48 -12.06 9.36 4.84
CA ILE A 48 -10.75 8.73 5.11
C ILE A 48 -10.24 7.99 3.88
N ARG A 49 -11.11 7.22 3.21
CA ARG A 49 -10.76 6.53 1.95
C ARG A 49 -10.25 7.50 0.87
N ALA A 50 -10.82 8.69 0.80
CA ALA A 50 -10.38 9.73 -0.15
C ALA A 50 -9.04 10.37 0.26
N PHE A 51 -8.73 10.43 1.55
CA PHE A 51 -7.56 11.11 2.09
C PHE A 51 -6.27 10.27 2.07
N VAL A 52 -6.37 8.93 2.14
CA VAL A 52 -5.22 8.02 2.15
C VAL A 52 -4.47 7.97 0.82
N GLY A 53 -3.23 7.43 0.84
CA GLY A 53 -2.39 7.16 -0.34
C GLY A 53 -1.08 7.97 -0.37
N ASN A 54 -1.05 9.16 0.23
CA ASN A 54 0.11 10.05 0.21
C ASN A 54 0.87 10.13 1.56
N GLY A 55 0.71 9.11 2.41
CA GLY A 55 1.34 9.02 3.73
C GLY A 55 0.58 9.73 4.85
N ALA A 56 1.04 9.49 6.09
CA ALA A 56 0.35 9.92 7.32
C ALA A 56 0.19 11.44 7.43
N ALA A 57 1.19 12.22 7.01
CA ALA A 57 1.13 13.67 7.08
C ALA A 57 0.01 14.24 6.19
N LYS A 58 -0.12 13.76 4.95
CA LYS A 58 -1.18 14.19 4.04
C LYS A 58 -2.57 13.71 4.48
N LEU A 59 -2.66 12.53 5.08
CA LEU A 59 -3.90 12.03 5.68
C LEU A 59 -4.38 12.99 6.77
N MET A 60 -3.53 13.35 7.73
CA MET A 60 -3.88 14.25 8.82
C MET A 60 -4.14 15.69 8.35
N GLU A 61 -3.34 16.21 7.39
CA GLU A 61 -3.57 17.52 6.78
C GLU A 61 -4.97 17.64 6.15
N ARG A 62 -5.45 16.59 5.50
CA ARG A 62 -6.79 16.55 4.89
C ARG A 62 -7.91 16.30 5.91
N ALA A 63 -7.61 15.60 7.00
CA ALA A 63 -8.58 15.26 8.02
C ALA A 63 -8.88 16.44 8.98
N ILE A 64 -7.89 17.28 9.29
CA ILE A 64 -8.04 18.43 10.17
C ILE A 64 -8.94 19.47 9.50
N PRO A 65 -10.02 19.95 10.18
CA PRO A 65 -11.05 20.78 9.55
C PRO A 65 -10.67 22.24 9.36
N GLU A 66 -9.56 22.69 9.94
CA GLU A 66 -9.15 24.10 9.98
C GLU A 66 -7.63 24.26 9.85
N PRO A 67 -7.15 25.40 9.39
CA PRO A 67 -5.72 25.68 9.39
C PRO A 67 -5.18 25.76 10.82
N ILE A 68 -4.06 25.09 11.08
CA ILE A 68 -3.36 25.13 12.37
C ILE A 68 -1.88 25.51 12.18
N ALA A 69 -1.25 26.00 13.27
CA ALA A 69 0.16 26.35 13.24
C ALA A 69 1.03 25.11 12.93
N PRO A 70 2.14 25.27 12.18
CA PRO A 70 3.03 24.15 11.82
C PRO A 70 3.50 23.32 13.03
N GLN A 71 3.84 23.99 14.14
CA GLN A 71 4.26 23.31 15.37
C GLN A 71 3.13 22.41 15.90
N ARG A 72 1.89 22.92 15.95
CA ARG A 72 0.73 22.14 16.40
C ARG A 72 0.44 20.97 15.49
N PHE A 73 0.61 21.14 14.18
CA PHE A 73 0.48 20.04 13.22
C PHE A 73 1.49 18.91 13.49
N HIS A 74 2.74 19.24 13.78
CA HIS A 74 3.76 18.24 14.10
C HIS A 74 3.41 17.45 15.36
N GLU A 75 2.91 18.12 16.41
CA GLU A 75 2.47 17.45 17.65
C GLU A 75 1.31 16.47 17.38
N ILE A 76 0.30 16.92 16.65
CA ILE A 76 -0.87 16.10 16.27
C ILE A 76 -0.46 14.92 15.41
N LEU A 77 0.42 15.14 14.42
CA LEU A 77 0.93 14.08 13.57
C LEU A 77 1.73 13.04 14.36
N ALA A 78 2.50 13.46 15.36
CA ALA A 78 3.21 12.55 16.26
C ALA A 78 2.21 11.72 17.07
N SER A 79 1.22 12.35 17.71
CA SER A 79 0.16 11.64 18.45
C SER A 79 -0.60 10.65 17.58
N TYR A 80 -0.93 11.02 16.32
CA TYR A 80 -1.54 10.10 15.37
C TYR A 80 -0.65 8.88 15.11
N LYS A 81 0.63 9.10 14.85
CA LYS A 81 1.57 8.01 14.55
C LYS A 81 1.71 7.05 15.74
N ASP A 82 1.82 7.58 16.95
CA ASP A 82 1.96 6.80 18.17
C ASP A 82 0.70 5.98 18.44
N TRP A 83 -0.47 6.59 18.34
CA TRP A 83 -1.74 5.88 18.54
C TRP A 83 -1.96 4.81 17.47
N TYR A 84 -1.75 5.16 16.21
CA TYR A 84 -1.89 4.22 15.09
C TYR A 84 -0.89 3.06 15.20
N GLN A 85 0.35 3.31 15.62
CA GLN A 85 1.35 2.26 15.85
C GLN A 85 0.87 1.21 16.86
N ALA A 86 0.17 1.64 17.90
CA ALA A 86 -0.38 0.75 18.92
C ALA A 86 -1.67 0.01 18.50
N HIS A 87 -2.42 0.55 17.50
CA HIS A 87 -3.76 0.07 17.14
C HIS A 87 -3.94 -0.30 15.66
N ASN A 88 -2.86 -0.37 14.88
CA ASN A 88 -2.90 -0.56 13.41
C ASN A 88 -3.28 -1.98 12.95
N CYS A 89 -3.64 -2.85 13.88
CA CYS A 89 -3.88 -4.27 13.60
C CYS A 89 -5.03 -4.85 14.43
N VAL A 90 -6.04 -4.03 14.70
CA VAL A 90 -7.27 -4.43 15.41
C VAL A 90 -8.31 -4.97 14.44
N LYS A 91 -8.52 -4.27 13.32
CA LYS A 91 -9.48 -4.61 12.26
C LYS A 91 -8.79 -4.90 10.93
N THR A 92 -7.51 -4.58 10.80
CA THR A 92 -6.68 -4.82 9.60
C THR A 92 -6.59 -6.32 9.31
N ALA A 93 -6.84 -6.69 8.07
CA ALA A 93 -6.74 -8.07 7.58
C ALA A 93 -6.28 -8.10 6.12
N PRO A 94 -5.69 -9.21 5.64
CA PRO A 94 -5.45 -9.42 4.22
C PRO A 94 -6.76 -9.40 3.42
N TYR A 95 -6.70 -8.84 2.21
CA TYR A 95 -7.84 -8.99 1.29
C TYR A 95 -8.07 -10.46 0.94
N PRO A 96 -9.34 -10.87 0.69
CA PRO A 96 -9.66 -12.26 0.35
C PRO A 96 -8.86 -12.77 -0.84
N GLY A 97 -8.21 -13.93 -0.69
CA GLY A 97 -7.41 -14.58 -1.71
C GLY A 97 -5.96 -14.10 -1.82
N ILE A 98 -5.56 -13.04 -1.10
CA ILE A 98 -4.16 -12.55 -1.13
C ILE A 98 -3.19 -13.56 -0.51
N PRO A 99 -3.47 -14.18 0.66
CA PRO A 99 -2.59 -15.22 1.19
C PRO A 99 -2.35 -16.36 0.20
N GLU A 100 -3.38 -16.78 -0.52
CA GLU A 100 -3.30 -17.84 -1.55
C GLU A 100 -2.45 -17.41 -2.74
N VAL A 101 -2.60 -16.17 -3.22
CA VAL A 101 -1.76 -15.62 -4.30
C VAL A 101 -0.28 -15.62 -3.88
N LEU A 102 0.03 -15.15 -2.68
CA LEU A 102 1.41 -15.10 -2.18
C LEU A 102 2.00 -16.51 -2.03
N ALA A 103 1.23 -17.47 -1.52
CA ALA A 103 1.66 -18.87 -1.42
C ALA A 103 1.93 -19.51 -2.79
N GLU A 104 1.13 -19.20 -3.82
CA GLU A 104 1.39 -19.69 -5.17
C GLU A 104 2.64 -19.05 -5.80
N LEU A 105 2.85 -17.73 -5.59
CA LEU A 105 4.07 -17.05 -6.04
C LEU A 105 5.32 -17.64 -5.39
N GLU A 106 5.27 -17.92 -4.08
CA GLU A 106 6.36 -18.58 -3.35
C GLU A 106 6.69 -19.97 -3.92
N LYS A 107 5.67 -20.81 -4.15
CA LYS A 107 5.85 -22.15 -4.78
C LYS A 107 6.50 -22.07 -6.16
N MET A 108 6.22 -21.01 -6.90
CA MET A 108 6.80 -20.77 -8.22
C MET A 108 8.19 -20.11 -8.14
N GLY A 109 8.72 -19.83 -6.95
CA GLY A 109 10.01 -19.17 -6.75
C GLY A 109 10.01 -17.69 -7.11
N VAL A 110 8.84 -17.05 -7.21
CA VAL A 110 8.70 -15.61 -7.47
C VAL A 110 8.98 -14.86 -6.18
N LYS A 111 9.90 -13.92 -6.22
CA LYS A 111 10.24 -13.07 -5.07
C LYS A 111 9.19 -11.98 -4.88
N THR A 112 8.86 -11.68 -3.64
CA THR A 112 7.87 -10.64 -3.32
C THR A 112 8.44 -9.61 -2.35
N ALA A 113 7.99 -8.37 -2.42
CA ALA A 113 8.30 -7.33 -1.43
C ALA A 113 7.18 -6.30 -1.35
N VAL A 114 7.07 -5.65 -0.21
CA VAL A 114 6.17 -4.52 0.02
C VAL A 114 6.90 -3.19 -0.19
N VAL A 115 6.25 -2.26 -0.87
CA VAL A 115 6.70 -0.87 -1.07
C VAL A 115 5.55 0.09 -0.76
N SER A 116 5.61 0.83 0.36
CA SER A 116 4.49 1.61 0.85
C SER A 116 4.87 3.03 1.30
N ASN A 117 3.93 3.98 1.19
CA ASN A 117 4.04 5.32 1.79
C ASN A 117 3.68 5.35 3.29
N LYS A 118 3.31 4.21 3.86
CA LYS A 118 3.15 4.04 5.30
C LYS A 118 4.50 4.14 6.02
N PRO A 119 4.59 4.64 7.27
CA PRO A 119 5.84 4.67 8.03
C PRO A 119 6.55 3.30 8.06
N ASP A 120 7.87 3.29 7.89
CA ASP A 120 8.67 2.07 7.70
C ASP A 120 8.51 1.06 8.85
N ALA A 121 8.52 1.54 10.10
CA ALA A 121 8.32 0.68 11.26
C ALA A 121 6.95 -0.02 11.25
N THR A 122 5.89 0.73 10.91
CA THR A 122 4.53 0.18 10.81
C THR A 122 4.40 -0.78 9.63
N THR A 123 5.01 -0.45 8.48
CA THR A 123 5.01 -1.31 7.29
C THR A 123 5.65 -2.66 7.61
N LYS A 124 6.82 -2.65 8.25
CA LYS A 124 7.53 -3.87 8.65
C LYS A 124 6.77 -4.70 9.67
N ALA A 125 6.18 -4.05 10.68
CA ALA A 125 5.40 -4.75 11.71
C ALA A 125 4.17 -5.47 11.12
N LEU A 126 3.45 -4.82 10.20
CA LEU A 126 2.30 -5.42 9.51
C LEU A 126 2.74 -6.53 8.55
N ALA A 127 3.82 -6.32 7.80
CA ALA A 127 4.36 -7.34 6.91
C ALA A 127 4.80 -8.59 7.69
N GLU A 128 5.53 -8.42 8.79
CA GLU A 128 5.96 -9.54 9.63
C GLU A 128 4.79 -10.32 10.23
N LYS A 129 3.71 -9.60 10.61
CA LYS A 129 2.52 -10.24 11.19
C LYS A 129 1.71 -11.03 10.16
N PHE A 130 1.49 -10.49 8.97
CA PHE A 130 0.59 -11.09 7.97
C PHE A 130 1.30 -11.87 6.88
N PHE A 131 2.56 -11.54 6.60
CA PHE A 131 3.39 -12.10 5.52
C PHE A 131 4.83 -12.30 6.02
N PRO A 132 5.06 -13.16 7.04
CA PRO A 132 6.35 -13.32 7.69
C PRO A 132 7.45 -13.66 6.67
N GLY A 133 8.59 -12.99 6.81
CA GLY A 133 9.72 -13.16 5.89
C GLY A 133 9.65 -12.34 4.59
N MET A 134 8.54 -11.66 4.28
CA MET A 134 8.45 -10.79 3.10
C MET A 134 9.18 -9.46 3.36
N PRO A 135 10.19 -9.08 2.56
CA PRO A 135 10.82 -7.77 2.67
C PRO A 135 9.80 -6.64 2.53
N ALA A 136 9.87 -5.66 3.44
CA ALA A 136 8.94 -4.54 3.45
C ALA A 136 9.69 -3.22 3.64
N LEU A 137 9.40 -2.27 2.75
CA LEU A 137 9.98 -0.93 2.75
C LEU A 137 8.86 0.10 2.85
N GLY A 138 8.92 0.89 3.91
CA GLY A 138 8.02 2.00 4.14
C GLY A 138 8.71 3.36 4.02
N GLN A 139 7.93 4.43 4.20
CA GLN A 139 8.42 5.79 4.20
C GLN A 139 9.32 6.04 5.41
N ARG A 140 10.48 6.66 5.17
CA ARG A 140 11.44 7.08 6.19
C ARG A 140 12.19 8.33 5.76
N ASP A 141 12.82 8.99 6.72
CA ASP A 141 13.61 10.20 6.45
C ASP A 141 14.73 9.93 5.45
N GLY A 142 14.99 10.88 4.57
CA GLY A 142 16.01 10.81 3.54
C GLY A 142 15.66 9.94 2.32
N VAL A 143 14.44 9.39 2.26
CA VAL A 143 13.94 8.66 1.09
C VAL A 143 12.64 9.29 0.61
N ASP A 144 12.60 9.73 -0.63
CA ASP A 144 11.40 10.30 -1.22
C ASP A 144 10.27 9.27 -1.27
N PRO A 145 9.05 9.64 -0.84
CA PRO A 145 7.90 8.75 -0.89
C PRO A 145 7.44 8.47 -2.33
N LYS A 146 6.65 7.42 -2.52
CA LYS A 146 5.91 7.22 -3.78
C LYS A 146 5.14 8.50 -4.15
N PRO A 147 5.16 8.94 -5.41
CA PRO A 147 5.53 8.21 -6.63
C PRO A 147 7.03 8.25 -7.00
N SER A 148 7.95 8.68 -6.12
CA SER A 148 9.38 8.48 -6.34
C SER A 148 9.70 6.98 -6.51
N PRO A 149 10.58 6.60 -7.47
CA PRO A 149 10.99 5.21 -7.64
C PRO A 149 11.98 4.73 -6.59
N ALA A 150 12.39 5.57 -5.63
CA ALA A 150 13.47 5.29 -4.70
C ALA A 150 13.26 4.00 -3.88
N LEU A 151 12.05 3.81 -3.31
CA LEU A 151 11.73 2.60 -2.55
C LEU A 151 11.65 1.36 -3.45
N VAL A 152 11.14 1.51 -4.68
CA VAL A 152 11.10 0.42 -5.69
C VAL A 152 12.52 -0.04 -6.02
N ALA A 153 13.44 0.88 -6.29
CA ALA A 153 14.83 0.56 -6.59
C ALA A 153 15.51 -0.18 -5.42
N GLN A 154 15.25 0.24 -4.18
CA GLN A 154 15.76 -0.45 -2.99
C GLN A 154 15.17 -1.86 -2.84
N ALA A 155 13.87 -2.04 -3.08
CA ALA A 155 13.21 -3.35 -3.04
C ALA A 155 13.82 -4.31 -4.09
N LEU A 156 13.95 -3.86 -5.33
CA LEU A 156 14.57 -4.65 -6.40
C LEU A 156 16.02 -5.03 -6.09
N SER A 157 16.80 -4.09 -5.54
CA SER A 157 18.17 -4.36 -5.09
C SER A 157 18.20 -5.42 -3.99
N ALA A 158 17.34 -5.31 -2.99
CA ALA A 158 17.25 -6.29 -1.90
C ALA A 158 16.85 -7.69 -2.39
N LEU A 159 15.98 -7.77 -3.40
CA LEU A 159 15.56 -9.02 -4.02
C LEU A 159 16.60 -9.56 -5.02
N GLY A 160 17.57 -8.77 -5.47
CA GLY A 160 18.53 -9.13 -6.52
C GLY A 160 17.85 -9.37 -7.86
N VAL A 161 16.83 -8.56 -8.21
CA VAL A 161 16.05 -8.68 -9.44
C VAL A 161 16.17 -7.39 -10.24
N ARG A 162 16.33 -7.51 -11.55
CA ARG A 162 16.38 -6.35 -12.46
C ARG A 162 14.97 -5.85 -12.77
N PRO A 163 14.77 -4.54 -13.02
CA PRO A 163 13.46 -3.95 -13.29
C PRO A 163 12.66 -4.66 -14.39
N GLU A 164 13.32 -5.05 -15.48
CA GLU A 164 12.67 -5.73 -16.60
C GLU A 164 12.08 -7.11 -16.29
N ASN A 165 12.43 -7.69 -15.15
CA ASN A 165 11.93 -8.97 -14.66
C ASN A 165 10.95 -8.83 -13.49
N ALA A 166 10.48 -7.62 -13.21
CA ALA A 166 9.59 -7.32 -12.10
C ALA A 166 8.30 -6.65 -12.56
N VAL A 167 7.28 -6.70 -11.71
CA VAL A 167 6.00 -6.02 -11.88
C VAL A 167 5.62 -5.33 -10.58
N TYR A 168 4.92 -4.21 -10.68
CA TYR A 168 4.35 -3.51 -9.54
C TYR A 168 2.84 -3.77 -9.45
N VAL A 169 2.33 -3.97 -8.23
CA VAL A 169 0.90 -4.18 -7.95
C VAL A 169 0.44 -3.14 -6.93
N GLY A 170 -0.63 -2.41 -7.23
CA GLY A 170 -1.17 -1.36 -6.36
C GLY A 170 -2.60 -0.98 -6.70
N ASP A 171 -3.25 -0.17 -5.84
CA ASP A 171 -4.67 0.16 -5.94
C ASP A 171 -4.97 1.64 -6.18
N SER A 172 -3.94 2.47 -6.43
CA SER A 172 -4.08 3.92 -6.48
C SER A 172 -3.37 4.59 -7.66
N GLU A 173 -3.75 5.85 -7.92
CA GLU A 173 -3.06 6.73 -8.86
C GLU A 173 -1.58 6.94 -8.50
N VAL A 174 -1.25 6.86 -7.21
CA VAL A 174 0.15 6.94 -6.73
C VAL A 174 0.94 5.72 -7.21
N ASP A 175 0.33 4.54 -7.21
CA ASP A 175 0.97 3.30 -7.67
C ASP A 175 1.17 3.28 -9.17
N VAL A 176 0.18 3.78 -9.93
CA VAL A 176 0.30 3.97 -11.39
C VAL A 176 1.50 4.86 -11.70
N ALA A 177 1.61 6.00 -11.01
CA ALA A 177 2.73 6.93 -11.20
C ALA A 177 4.06 6.31 -10.72
N THR A 178 4.06 5.55 -9.62
CA THR A 178 5.25 4.87 -9.09
C THR A 178 5.80 3.84 -10.08
N ALA A 179 4.94 2.97 -10.58
CA ALA A 179 5.34 1.97 -11.57
C ALA A 179 5.92 2.63 -12.84
N ARG A 180 5.25 3.67 -13.35
CA ARG A 180 5.73 4.46 -14.50
C ARG A 180 7.10 5.07 -14.24
N ASN A 181 7.29 5.72 -13.08
CA ASN A 181 8.55 6.38 -12.73
C ASN A 181 9.69 5.38 -12.48
N ALA A 182 9.36 4.15 -12.06
CA ALA A 182 10.31 3.07 -11.88
C ALA A 182 10.57 2.25 -13.16
N GLY A 183 9.84 2.51 -14.25
CA GLY A 183 9.95 1.75 -15.50
C GLY A 183 9.44 0.31 -15.39
N LEU A 184 8.50 0.05 -14.47
CA LEU A 184 7.91 -1.26 -14.27
C LEU A 184 6.53 -1.36 -14.94
N PRO A 185 6.14 -2.54 -15.44
CA PRO A 185 4.75 -2.82 -15.73
C PRO A 185 3.93 -2.76 -14.42
N LEU A 186 2.65 -2.36 -14.55
CA LEU A 186 1.69 -2.29 -13.45
C LEU A 186 0.55 -3.29 -13.69
N ILE A 187 0.14 -3.99 -12.64
CA ILE A 187 -1.19 -4.57 -12.52
C ILE A 187 -1.89 -3.84 -11.38
N ALA A 188 -2.92 -3.07 -11.69
CA ALA A 188 -3.73 -2.40 -10.69
C ALA A 188 -4.76 -3.36 -10.11
N VAL A 189 -5.20 -3.12 -8.86
CA VAL A 189 -6.24 -3.92 -8.20
C VAL A 189 -7.43 -3.06 -7.83
N SER A 190 -8.64 -3.46 -8.23
CA SER A 190 -9.84 -2.63 -8.09
C SER A 190 -10.56 -2.76 -6.76
N TRP A 191 -10.22 -3.77 -5.93
CA TRP A 191 -10.84 -3.96 -4.61
C TRP A 191 -10.37 -2.97 -3.55
N GLY A 192 -9.29 -2.22 -3.85
CA GLY A 192 -8.68 -1.27 -2.92
C GLY A 192 -9.45 0.05 -2.76
N PHE A 193 -8.75 1.09 -2.37
CA PHE A 193 -9.37 2.35 -1.95
C PHE A 193 -9.89 3.19 -3.10
N ARG A 194 -9.35 3.06 -4.31
CA ARG A 194 -9.74 3.91 -5.46
C ARG A 194 -10.84 3.33 -6.33
N GLY A 195 -10.88 2.00 -6.46
CA GLY A 195 -11.79 1.32 -7.37
C GLY A 195 -11.39 1.47 -8.84
N ARG A 196 -12.03 0.69 -9.71
CA ARG A 196 -11.67 0.54 -11.12
C ARG A 196 -11.67 1.86 -11.89
N GLU A 197 -12.75 2.64 -11.82
CA GLU A 197 -12.92 3.88 -12.59
C GLU A 197 -11.77 4.86 -12.39
N LYS A 198 -11.35 5.09 -11.15
CA LYS A 198 -10.23 6.00 -10.85
C LYS A 198 -8.88 5.47 -11.35
N LEU A 199 -8.70 4.15 -11.33
CA LEU A 199 -7.51 3.51 -11.87
C LEU A 199 -7.43 3.65 -13.39
N GLU A 200 -8.53 3.48 -14.10
CA GLU A 200 -8.64 3.71 -15.54
C GLU A 200 -8.33 5.16 -15.90
N ILE A 201 -8.92 6.13 -15.17
CA ILE A 201 -8.61 7.57 -15.32
C ILE A 201 -7.13 7.85 -15.06
N ALA A 202 -6.50 7.17 -14.10
CA ALA A 202 -5.06 7.30 -13.83
C ALA A 202 -4.17 6.67 -14.91
N GLY A 203 -4.75 5.90 -15.86
CA GLY A 203 -4.05 5.27 -16.96
C GLY A 203 -3.57 3.85 -16.66
N ALA A 204 -4.20 3.13 -15.74
CA ALA A 204 -3.94 1.71 -15.54
C ALA A 204 -4.55 0.89 -16.70
N GLU A 205 -3.70 0.16 -17.42
CA GLU A 205 -4.12 -0.67 -18.58
C GLU A 205 -4.52 -2.09 -18.14
N HIS A 206 -3.91 -2.60 -17.08
CA HIS A 206 -4.14 -3.94 -16.55
C HIS A 206 -4.73 -3.82 -15.14
N ILE A 207 -6.00 -4.23 -14.98
CA ILE A 207 -6.72 -4.12 -13.72
C ILE A 207 -7.33 -5.49 -13.36
N ALA A 208 -6.91 -6.03 -12.23
CA ALA A 208 -7.48 -7.23 -11.63
C ALA A 208 -8.62 -6.86 -10.66
N ASP A 209 -9.76 -7.51 -10.79
CA ASP A 209 -10.91 -7.30 -9.89
C ASP A 209 -10.94 -8.29 -8.73
N THR A 210 -10.18 -9.38 -8.84
CA THR A 210 -10.11 -10.43 -7.82
C THR A 210 -8.69 -10.97 -7.70
N ALA A 211 -8.37 -11.55 -6.54
CA ALA A 211 -7.07 -12.17 -6.30
C ALA A 211 -6.76 -13.33 -7.29
N PRO A 212 -7.69 -14.23 -7.67
CA PRO A 212 -7.44 -15.21 -8.72
C PRO A 212 -7.10 -14.57 -10.07
N GLN A 213 -7.78 -13.48 -10.45
CA GLN A 213 -7.47 -12.76 -11.69
C GLN A 213 -6.08 -12.11 -11.64
N LEU A 214 -5.68 -11.57 -10.47
CA LEU A 214 -4.32 -11.06 -10.27
C LEU A 214 -3.29 -12.17 -10.50
N LEU A 215 -3.47 -13.35 -9.89
CA LEU A 215 -2.57 -14.49 -10.08
C LEU A 215 -2.47 -14.92 -11.55
N GLU A 216 -3.60 -14.96 -12.25
CA GLU A 216 -3.64 -15.26 -13.67
C GLU A 216 -2.82 -14.27 -14.51
N MET A 217 -2.93 -12.96 -14.23
CA MET A 217 -2.15 -11.92 -14.92
C MET A 217 -0.64 -11.96 -14.61
N LEU A 218 -0.27 -12.44 -13.42
CA LEU A 218 1.13 -12.61 -13.02
C LEU A 218 1.79 -13.83 -13.68
N CYS A 219 0.98 -14.75 -14.22
CA CYS A 219 1.44 -16.05 -14.78
C CYS A 219 1.26 -16.21 -16.30
N ARG A 220 0.75 -15.20 -17.00
CA ARG A 220 0.51 -15.28 -18.46
C ARG A 220 1.53 -14.51 -19.27
#